data_60a28134ca80fb65a4303f2a228d2567
#
_entry.id   60a28134ca80fb65a4303f2a228d2567
#
_cell.length_a   1.000
_cell.length_b   1.000
_cell.length_c   1.000
_cell.angle_alpha   90.00
_cell.angle_beta   90.00
_cell.angle_gamma   90.00
#
_symmetry.space_group_name_H-M   'P 1'
#
loop_
_entity.id
_entity.type
_entity.pdbx_description
1 polymer ?
#
loop_
_entity_poly.entity_id
_entity_poly.type
_entity_poly.pdbx_seq_one_letter_code
_entity_poly.pdbx_strand_id
1 'polypeptide(L)'
;MERRGKKTLLNLKKETILLAQDESRFVSESNRITSWSLKGTSISYSGYRYGTALNCFGSFNLNDSHLISSFHDKGNAIETIEHFKIVRKYYGDKPIAYFIDNASWHKTKKVKEYCKENNITLLFLPPYSPEYNPIERVWGYLKSKVKNVYFSTAKKFADFVTNLLHNINQTDKNILMKLCTSLI
;
A
#
# COMPACT_ATOMS: atom_id res chain seq x y z
N MET A 1 23.64 -2.17 -10.25
CA MET A 1 22.31 -2.75 -9.93
C MET A 1 21.20 -2.35 -10.90
N GLU A 2 21.21 -1.14 -11.43
CA GLU A 2 20.22 -0.64 -12.42
C GLU A 2 20.08 -1.49 -13.70
N ARG A 3 21.17 -2.05 -14.21
CA ARG A 3 21.15 -2.81 -15.48
C ARG A 3 20.35 -4.13 -15.41
N ARG A 4 20.26 -4.79 -14.24
CA ARG A 4 19.50 -6.05 -14.11
C ARG A 4 17.99 -5.80 -14.08
N GLY A 5 17.52 -4.80 -13.35
CA GLY A 5 16.09 -4.45 -13.30
C GLY A 5 15.54 -4.03 -14.65
N LYS A 6 16.29 -3.17 -15.36
CA LYS A 6 15.92 -2.72 -16.71
C LYS A 6 15.84 -3.87 -17.73
N LYS A 7 16.79 -4.82 -17.67
CA LYS A 7 16.78 -6.00 -18.54
C LYS A 7 15.61 -6.94 -18.22
N THR A 8 15.24 -7.08 -16.94
CA THR A 8 14.10 -7.91 -16.56
C THR A 8 12.78 -7.28 -17.01
N LEU A 9 12.60 -5.96 -16.88
CA LEU A 9 11.42 -5.24 -17.39
C LEU A 9 11.23 -5.41 -18.90
N LEU A 10 12.32 -5.32 -19.68
CA LEU A 10 12.28 -5.50 -21.14
C LEU A 10 11.90 -6.93 -21.57
N ASN A 11 12.09 -7.90 -20.69
CA ASN A 11 11.79 -9.31 -20.97
C ASN A 11 10.41 -9.76 -20.42
N LEU A 12 9.63 -8.84 -19.82
CA LEU A 12 8.28 -9.17 -19.36
C LEU A 12 7.35 -9.42 -20.56
N LYS A 13 6.49 -10.42 -20.43
CA LYS A 13 5.43 -10.67 -21.42
C LYS A 13 4.49 -9.49 -21.48
N LYS A 14 3.94 -9.17 -22.65
CA LYS A 14 3.05 -8.03 -22.86
C LYS A 14 1.80 -8.07 -21.95
N GLU A 15 1.33 -9.27 -21.59
CA GLU A 15 0.20 -9.51 -20.70
C GLU A 15 0.53 -9.45 -19.19
N THR A 16 1.79 -9.15 -18.81
CA THR A 16 2.20 -9.14 -17.41
C THR A 16 1.51 -8.00 -16.66
N ILE A 17 0.87 -8.35 -15.54
CA ILE A 17 0.27 -7.37 -14.63
C ILE A 17 1.39 -6.71 -13.82
N LEU A 18 1.50 -5.38 -13.92
CA LEU A 18 2.50 -4.60 -13.19
C LEU A 18 1.89 -4.05 -11.91
N LEU A 19 2.40 -4.46 -10.77
CA LEU A 19 1.92 -4.06 -9.46
C LEU A 19 3.02 -3.35 -8.67
N ALA A 20 2.65 -2.28 -7.97
CA ALA A 20 3.46 -1.72 -6.89
C ALA A 20 2.94 -2.29 -5.56
N GLN A 21 3.84 -2.85 -4.74
CA GLN A 21 3.48 -3.44 -3.44
C GLN A 21 4.18 -2.69 -2.32
N ASP A 22 3.46 -2.54 -1.20
CA ASP A 22 4.00 -1.98 0.03
C ASP A 22 3.06 -2.25 1.20
N GLU A 23 3.55 -2.03 2.43
CA GLU A 23 2.80 -2.06 3.66
C GLU A 23 2.60 -0.67 4.23
N SER A 24 1.40 -0.41 4.73
CA SER A 24 1.08 0.86 5.38
C SER A 24 0.36 0.66 6.70
N ARG A 25 0.79 1.39 7.70
CA ARG A 25 0.15 1.42 9.00
C ARG A 25 -0.81 2.59 9.10
N PHE A 26 -2.08 2.30 9.36
CA PHE A 26 -3.10 3.28 9.72
C PHE A 26 -3.23 3.33 11.23
N VAL A 27 -3.25 4.52 11.81
CA VAL A 27 -3.36 4.73 13.25
C VAL A 27 -4.57 5.61 13.57
N SER A 28 -5.28 5.27 14.65
CA SER A 28 -6.45 6.02 15.10
C SER A 28 -6.10 7.32 15.82
N GLU A 29 -4.82 7.54 16.11
CA GLU A 29 -4.37 8.77 16.76
C GLU A 29 -4.44 9.93 15.78
N SER A 30 -5.07 11.01 16.19
CA SER A 30 -4.99 12.28 15.44
C SER A 30 -3.53 12.74 15.46
N ASN A 31 -2.89 12.75 14.30
CA ASN A 31 -1.60 13.41 14.16
C ASN A 31 -1.76 14.86 14.60
N ARG A 32 -0.73 15.41 15.26
CA ARG A 32 -0.71 16.83 15.65
C ARG A 32 -1.08 17.67 14.44
N ILE A 33 -2.21 18.38 14.56
CA ILE A 33 -2.68 19.27 13.51
C ILE A 33 -2.09 20.64 13.81
N THR A 34 -1.38 21.21 12.86
CA THR A 34 -1.10 22.63 12.87
C THR A 34 -2.36 23.35 12.39
N SER A 35 -2.97 24.14 13.24
CA SER A 35 -4.16 24.95 12.89
C SER A 35 -3.92 26.40 13.28
N TRP A 36 -4.58 27.31 12.58
CA TRP A 36 -4.58 28.71 12.91
C TRP A 36 -5.54 28.94 14.09
N SER A 37 -5.11 29.70 15.10
CA SER A 37 -5.91 30.15 16.22
C SER A 37 -5.64 31.61 16.50
N LEU A 38 -6.54 32.27 17.23
CA LEU A 38 -6.31 33.61 17.71
C LEU A 38 -5.07 33.63 18.64
N LYS A 39 -4.25 34.67 18.52
CA LYS A 39 -3.06 34.84 19.35
C LYS A 39 -3.46 34.80 20.84
N GLY A 40 -2.81 33.90 21.60
CA GLY A 40 -3.09 33.71 23.02
C GLY A 40 -4.18 32.67 23.34
N THR A 41 -4.78 32.01 22.34
CA THR A 41 -5.70 30.89 22.55
C THR A 41 -5.02 29.57 22.26
N SER A 42 -5.24 28.59 23.12
CA SER A 42 -4.84 27.19 22.85
C SER A 42 -6.06 26.41 22.41
N ILE A 43 -5.96 25.74 21.28
CA ILE A 43 -6.99 24.80 20.83
C ILE A 43 -6.64 23.44 21.45
N SER A 44 -7.43 23.00 22.43
CA SER A 44 -7.32 21.66 22.98
C SER A 44 -8.29 20.73 22.26
N TYR A 45 -7.78 19.67 21.66
CA TYR A 45 -8.61 18.58 21.16
C TYR A 45 -8.61 17.47 22.21
N SER A 46 -9.76 17.15 22.77
CA SER A 46 -9.93 15.94 23.56
C SER A 46 -9.99 14.74 22.63
N GLY A 47 -8.82 14.28 22.21
CA GLY A 47 -8.70 13.05 21.42
C GLY A 47 -8.59 11.86 22.35
N TYR A 48 -9.51 10.91 22.25
CA TYR A 48 -9.29 9.60 22.81
C TYR A 48 -8.17 8.91 22.02
N ARG A 49 -7.07 8.58 22.71
CA ARG A 49 -5.97 7.81 22.13
C ARG A 49 -6.27 6.34 22.34
N TYR A 50 -6.95 5.72 21.41
CA TYR A 50 -7.18 4.27 21.49
C TYR A 50 -5.93 3.44 21.15
N GLY A 51 -4.87 4.05 20.65
CA GLY A 51 -3.65 3.34 20.28
C GLY A 51 -3.86 2.25 19.23
N THR A 52 -5.01 2.23 18.56
CA THR A 52 -5.35 1.20 17.60
C THR A 52 -4.63 1.48 16.28
N ALA A 53 -3.98 0.45 15.77
CA ALA A 53 -3.33 0.49 14.47
C ALA A 53 -3.79 -0.70 13.62
N LEU A 54 -3.88 -0.46 12.31
CA LEU A 54 -4.16 -1.48 11.31
C LEU A 54 -2.97 -1.52 10.35
N ASN A 55 -2.36 -2.68 10.18
CA ASN A 55 -1.32 -2.88 9.18
C ASN A 55 -1.99 -3.39 7.90
N CYS A 56 -1.89 -2.60 6.85
CA CYS A 56 -2.49 -2.87 5.56
C CYS A 56 -1.40 -3.19 4.55
N PHE A 57 -1.53 -4.32 3.87
CA PHE A 57 -0.76 -4.65 2.68
C PHE A 57 -1.53 -4.21 1.45
N GLY A 58 -0.85 -3.64 0.49
CA GLY A 58 -1.45 -3.19 -0.75
C GLY A 58 -0.67 -3.63 -1.98
N SER A 59 -1.42 -3.96 -3.02
CA SER A 59 -0.92 -4.17 -4.37
C SER A 59 -1.68 -3.26 -5.32
N PHE A 60 -1.00 -2.28 -5.87
CA PHE A 60 -1.56 -1.27 -6.75
C PHE A 60 -1.19 -1.55 -8.20
N ASN A 61 -2.21 -1.74 -9.06
CA ASN A 61 -2.01 -2.00 -10.47
C ASN A 61 -1.67 -0.70 -11.21
N LEU A 62 -0.52 -0.68 -11.88
CA LEU A 62 -0.01 0.49 -12.59
C LEU A 62 -0.73 0.75 -13.92
N ASN A 63 -1.46 -0.23 -14.45
CA ASN A 63 -2.14 -0.12 -15.73
C ASN A 63 -3.58 0.41 -15.58
N ASP A 64 -4.33 -0.07 -14.58
CA ASP A 64 -5.74 0.25 -14.40
C ASP A 64 -6.04 1.00 -13.10
N SER A 65 -5.01 1.27 -12.30
CA SER A 65 -5.09 1.96 -11.00
C SER A 65 -5.98 1.25 -9.97
N HIS A 66 -6.08 -0.08 -10.05
CA HIS A 66 -6.82 -0.89 -9.10
C HIS A 66 -5.96 -1.23 -7.88
N LEU A 67 -6.47 -0.97 -6.67
CA LEU A 67 -5.83 -1.32 -5.41
C LEU A 67 -6.45 -2.61 -4.85
N ILE A 68 -5.63 -3.63 -4.62
CA ILE A 68 -5.97 -4.80 -3.82
C ILE A 68 -5.31 -4.64 -2.47
N SER A 69 -6.08 -4.75 -1.40
CA SER A 69 -5.57 -4.59 -0.03
C SER A 69 -6.04 -5.70 0.90
N SER A 70 -5.25 -5.95 1.94
CA SER A 70 -5.57 -6.88 3.02
C SER A 70 -4.95 -6.42 4.32
N PHE A 71 -5.56 -6.80 5.46
CA PHE A 71 -5.04 -6.50 6.78
C PHE A 71 -4.28 -7.69 7.33
N HIS A 72 -3.14 -7.41 7.97
CA HIS A 72 -2.26 -8.40 8.58
C HIS A 72 -1.71 -7.90 9.91
N ASP A 73 -1.31 -8.81 10.79
CA ASP A 73 -0.82 -8.44 12.12
C ASP A 73 0.54 -7.74 12.05
N LYS A 74 1.41 -8.18 11.15
CA LYS A 74 2.79 -7.68 11.03
C LYS A 74 3.39 -7.87 9.63
N GLY A 75 4.41 -7.08 9.31
CA GLY A 75 5.23 -7.29 8.09
C GLY A 75 6.17 -8.48 8.29
N ASN A 76 5.96 -9.56 7.54
CA ASN A 76 6.83 -10.74 7.48
C ASN A 76 6.55 -11.59 6.25
N ALA A 77 7.38 -12.62 6.04
CA ALA A 77 7.31 -13.48 4.85
C ALA A 77 5.98 -14.26 4.72
N ILE A 78 5.36 -14.66 5.84
CA ILE A 78 4.11 -15.42 5.84
C ILE A 78 2.97 -14.50 5.38
N GLU A 79 2.84 -13.34 6.01
CA GLU A 79 1.80 -12.37 5.69
C GLU A 79 1.95 -11.81 4.26
N THR A 80 3.18 -11.63 3.79
CA THR A 80 3.45 -11.28 2.38
C THR A 80 2.89 -12.34 1.43
N ILE A 81 3.12 -13.61 1.72
CA ILE A 81 2.60 -14.72 0.92
C ILE A 81 1.07 -14.77 0.97
N GLU A 82 0.46 -14.57 2.14
CA GLU A 82 -1.00 -14.53 2.26
C GLU A 82 -1.60 -13.39 1.44
N HIS A 83 -0.99 -12.20 1.47
CA HIS A 83 -1.39 -11.10 0.59
C HIS A 83 -1.25 -11.47 -0.89
N PHE A 84 -0.14 -12.08 -1.28
CA PHE A 84 0.09 -12.52 -2.68
C PHE A 84 -0.92 -13.58 -3.14
N LYS A 85 -1.39 -14.46 -2.25
CA LYS A 85 -2.48 -15.41 -2.54
C LYS A 85 -3.78 -14.69 -2.89
N ILE A 86 -4.13 -13.61 -2.16
CA ILE A 86 -5.32 -12.79 -2.44
C ILE A 86 -5.20 -12.17 -3.83
N VAL A 87 -4.05 -11.58 -4.13
CA VAL A 87 -3.78 -10.96 -5.44
C VAL A 87 -3.80 -11.99 -6.56
N ARG A 88 -3.21 -13.19 -6.33
CA ARG A 88 -3.21 -14.29 -7.28
C ARG A 88 -4.64 -14.78 -7.58
N LYS A 89 -5.47 -14.89 -6.55
CA LYS A 89 -6.90 -15.25 -6.73
C LYS A 89 -7.64 -14.23 -7.60
N TYR A 90 -7.30 -12.94 -7.51
CA TYR A 90 -7.93 -11.88 -8.30
C TYR A 90 -7.51 -11.91 -9.77
N TYR A 91 -6.20 -12.08 -10.06
CA TYR A 91 -5.67 -12.03 -11.44
C TYR A 91 -5.60 -13.40 -12.13
N GLY A 92 -5.93 -14.51 -11.43
CA GLY A 92 -5.81 -15.86 -11.98
C GLY A 92 -4.37 -16.20 -12.34
N ASP A 93 -4.15 -16.90 -13.47
CA ASP A 93 -2.82 -17.39 -13.88
C ASP A 93 -1.97 -16.38 -14.67
N LYS A 94 -2.43 -15.12 -14.79
CA LYS A 94 -1.68 -14.08 -15.50
C LYS A 94 -0.31 -13.85 -14.85
N PRO A 95 0.76 -13.65 -15.64
CA PRO A 95 2.04 -13.29 -15.06
C PRO A 95 1.95 -11.96 -14.29
N ILE A 96 2.57 -11.91 -13.11
CA ILE A 96 2.61 -10.71 -12.26
C ILE A 96 4.07 -10.28 -12.08
N ALA A 97 4.33 -8.98 -12.16
CA ALA A 97 5.59 -8.39 -11.76
C ALA A 97 5.33 -7.33 -10.68
N TYR A 98 5.97 -7.50 -9.54
CA TYR A 98 5.89 -6.57 -8.41
C TYR A 98 7.09 -5.63 -8.38
N PHE A 99 6.83 -4.33 -8.34
CA PHE A 99 7.76 -3.34 -7.79
C PHE A 99 7.61 -3.38 -6.26
N ILE A 100 8.66 -3.72 -5.56
CA ILE A 100 8.65 -4.00 -4.13
C ILE A 100 9.91 -3.47 -3.47
N ASP A 101 9.84 -3.10 -2.21
CA ASP A 101 10.97 -2.64 -1.44
C ASP A 101 11.99 -3.75 -1.11
N ASN A 102 13.06 -3.35 -0.45
CA ASN A 102 14.15 -4.26 -0.09
C ASN A 102 14.01 -4.89 1.31
N ALA A 103 12.81 -4.94 1.90
CA ALA A 103 12.63 -5.56 3.19
C ALA A 103 13.16 -7.00 3.20
N SER A 104 13.77 -7.39 4.30
CA SER A 104 14.48 -8.69 4.39
C SER A 104 13.56 -9.88 4.19
N TRP A 105 12.31 -9.76 4.62
CA TRP A 105 11.32 -10.84 4.50
C TRP A 105 10.87 -11.08 3.06
N HIS A 106 10.90 -10.08 2.16
CA HIS A 106 10.62 -10.25 0.73
C HIS A 106 11.69 -11.08 0.02
N LYS A 107 12.89 -11.15 0.58
CA LYS A 107 14.04 -11.88 0.01
C LYS A 107 14.19 -13.30 0.54
N THR A 108 13.32 -13.73 1.44
CA THR A 108 13.37 -15.07 2.04
C THR A 108 13.15 -16.16 1.00
N LYS A 109 13.69 -17.35 1.29
CA LYS A 109 13.53 -18.52 0.45
C LYS A 109 12.05 -18.83 0.21
N LYS A 110 11.22 -18.78 1.27
CA LYS A 110 9.78 -19.05 1.19
C LYS A 110 9.05 -18.14 0.20
N VAL A 111 9.30 -16.83 0.26
CA VAL A 111 8.67 -15.85 -0.66
C VAL A 111 9.12 -16.10 -2.09
N LYS A 112 10.42 -16.34 -2.31
CA LYS A 112 10.97 -16.61 -3.64
C LYS A 112 10.41 -17.89 -4.27
N GLU A 113 10.29 -18.98 -3.48
CA GLU A 113 9.71 -20.24 -3.92
C GLU A 113 8.25 -20.05 -4.30
N TYR A 114 7.44 -19.41 -3.42
CA TYR A 114 6.05 -19.10 -3.72
C TYR A 114 5.91 -18.27 -5.01
N CYS A 115 6.72 -17.22 -5.18
CA CYS A 115 6.69 -16.39 -6.38
C CYS A 115 7.02 -17.19 -7.65
N LYS A 116 8.02 -18.07 -7.59
CA LYS A 116 8.41 -18.95 -8.72
C LYS A 116 7.28 -19.90 -9.11
N GLU A 117 6.64 -20.54 -8.15
CA GLU A 117 5.53 -21.48 -8.36
C GLU A 117 4.28 -20.81 -8.89
N ASN A 118 4.10 -19.52 -8.60
CA ASN A 118 2.89 -18.76 -8.95
C ASN A 118 3.10 -17.72 -10.06
N ASN A 119 4.14 -17.87 -10.89
CA ASN A 119 4.42 -16.97 -12.01
C ASN A 119 4.48 -15.48 -11.60
N ILE A 120 5.15 -15.20 -10.47
CA ILE A 120 5.36 -13.86 -9.90
C ILE A 120 6.84 -13.49 -10.02
N THR A 121 7.12 -12.32 -10.57
CA THR A 121 8.47 -11.74 -10.65
C THR A 121 8.59 -10.59 -9.67
N LEU A 122 9.63 -10.59 -8.82
CA LEU A 122 9.92 -9.50 -7.90
C LEU A 122 10.97 -8.55 -8.51
N LEU A 123 10.64 -7.29 -8.63
CA LEU A 123 11.49 -6.20 -9.09
C LEU A 123 11.80 -5.29 -7.90
N PHE A 124 12.96 -5.50 -7.29
CA PHE A 124 13.34 -4.75 -6.10
C PHE A 124 13.72 -3.30 -6.45
N LEU A 125 13.08 -2.36 -5.77
CA LEU A 125 13.39 -0.94 -5.85
C LEU A 125 14.77 -0.64 -5.25
N PRO A 126 15.40 0.50 -5.56
CA PRO A 126 16.63 0.91 -4.89
C PRO A 126 16.41 1.02 -3.38
N PRO A 127 17.43 0.71 -2.55
CA PRO A 127 17.32 0.91 -1.11
C PRO A 127 17.02 2.38 -0.75
N TYR A 128 16.19 2.59 0.27
CA TYR A 128 15.85 3.92 0.80
C TYR A 128 15.27 4.90 -0.23
N SER A 129 14.50 4.39 -1.18
CA SER A 129 13.96 5.19 -2.28
C SER A 129 12.44 5.01 -2.41
N PRO A 130 11.64 5.39 -1.39
CA PRO A 130 10.18 5.25 -1.41
C PRO A 130 9.54 6.09 -2.52
N GLU A 131 10.19 7.18 -2.95
CA GLU A 131 9.73 8.03 -4.05
C GLU A 131 9.57 7.28 -5.38
N TYR A 132 10.25 6.15 -5.55
CA TYR A 132 10.11 5.28 -6.73
C TYR A 132 8.98 4.25 -6.59
N ASN A 133 8.34 4.14 -5.41
CA ASN A 133 7.22 3.25 -5.23
C ASN A 133 5.88 3.99 -5.43
N PRO A 134 5.17 3.76 -6.55
CA PRO A 134 3.95 4.50 -6.86
C PRO A 134 2.86 4.38 -5.78
N ILE A 135 2.79 3.26 -5.06
CA ILE A 135 1.79 3.01 -4.03
C ILE A 135 1.92 3.96 -2.83
N GLU A 136 3.09 4.54 -2.58
CA GLU A 136 3.30 5.51 -1.50
C GLU A 136 2.40 6.75 -1.63
N ARG A 137 2.13 7.18 -2.85
CA ARG A 137 1.18 8.28 -3.12
C ARG A 137 -0.26 7.87 -2.82
N VAL A 138 -0.60 6.61 -3.10
CA VAL A 138 -1.91 6.05 -2.76
C VAL A 138 -2.07 6.01 -1.23
N TRP A 139 -1.04 5.57 -0.50
CA TRP A 139 -1.03 5.60 0.96
C TRP A 139 -1.15 7.02 1.52
N GLY A 140 -0.42 7.98 0.96
CA GLY A 140 -0.52 9.40 1.34
C GLY A 140 -1.94 9.92 1.18
N TYR A 141 -2.58 9.62 0.05
CA TYR A 141 -3.97 10.00 -0.21
C TYR A 141 -4.93 9.34 0.79
N LEU A 142 -4.85 8.04 0.99
CA LEU A 142 -5.69 7.32 1.95
C LEU A 142 -5.52 7.82 3.38
N LYS A 143 -4.28 8.04 3.81
CA LYS A 143 -3.98 8.61 5.15
C LYS A 143 -4.54 10.03 5.29
N SER A 144 -4.60 10.81 4.23
CA SER A 144 -5.22 12.15 4.27
C SER A 144 -6.72 12.10 4.57
N LYS A 145 -7.42 11.04 4.14
CA LYS A 145 -8.85 10.82 4.44
C LYS A 145 -9.11 10.41 5.89
N VAL A 146 -8.14 9.76 6.52
CA VAL A 146 -8.20 9.36 7.94
C VAL A 146 -7.77 10.50 8.86
N LYS A 147 -6.91 11.39 8.34
CA LYS A 147 -6.40 12.53 9.10
C LYS A 147 -7.56 13.45 9.54
N ASN A 148 -7.52 13.89 10.80
CA ASN A 148 -8.50 14.80 11.38
C ASN A 148 -9.92 14.21 11.57
N VAL A 149 -10.08 12.90 11.42
CA VAL A 149 -11.34 12.23 11.73
C VAL A 149 -11.29 11.70 13.17
N TYR A 150 -12.30 12.04 13.94
CA TYR A 150 -12.46 11.52 15.31
C TYR A 150 -13.21 10.19 15.30
N PHE A 151 -12.63 9.20 15.95
CA PHE A 151 -13.24 7.89 16.13
C PHE A 151 -13.52 7.66 17.61
N SER A 152 -14.78 7.40 17.97
CA SER A 152 -15.18 7.16 19.36
C SER A 152 -14.82 5.76 19.88
N THR A 153 -14.45 4.82 18.99
CA THR A 153 -14.01 3.45 19.35
C THR A 153 -13.01 2.91 18.32
N ALA A 154 -12.19 1.94 18.73
CA ALA A 154 -11.30 1.20 17.84
C ALA A 154 -12.07 0.53 16.69
N LYS A 155 -13.27 0.00 16.96
CA LYS A 155 -14.13 -0.62 15.95
C LYS A 155 -14.52 0.39 14.85
N LYS A 156 -15.01 1.57 15.24
CA LYS A 156 -15.38 2.61 14.25
C LYS A 156 -14.21 3.04 13.37
N PHE A 157 -13.00 3.10 13.94
CA PHE A 157 -11.79 3.35 13.16
C PHE A 157 -11.52 2.21 12.15
N ALA A 158 -11.56 0.95 12.61
CA ALA A 158 -11.34 -0.19 11.74
C ALA A 158 -12.38 -0.27 10.62
N ASP A 159 -13.67 -0.10 10.95
CA ASP A 159 -14.77 -0.07 9.97
C ASP A 159 -14.57 1.05 8.93
N PHE A 160 -14.17 2.25 9.38
CA PHE A 160 -13.92 3.37 8.49
C PHE A 160 -12.78 3.07 7.51
N VAL A 161 -11.63 2.59 8.01
CA VAL A 161 -10.48 2.27 7.15
C VAL A 161 -10.82 1.13 6.18
N THR A 162 -11.54 0.11 6.64
CA THR A 162 -12.00 -1.00 5.81
C THR A 162 -12.91 -0.52 4.67
N ASN A 163 -13.90 0.31 4.99
CA ASN A 163 -14.81 0.89 4.00
C ASN A 163 -14.05 1.81 3.01
N LEU A 164 -13.10 2.60 3.49
CA LEU A 164 -12.27 3.45 2.65
C LEU A 164 -11.49 2.62 1.62
N LEU A 165 -10.83 1.54 2.04
CA LEU A 165 -10.07 0.65 1.17
C LEU A 165 -10.97 -0.15 0.21
N HIS A 166 -12.16 -0.55 0.66
CA HIS A 166 -13.11 -1.26 -0.19
C HIS A 166 -13.65 -0.38 -1.33
N ASN A 167 -13.97 0.87 -1.02
CA ASN A 167 -14.65 1.76 -1.95
C ASN A 167 -13.69 2.56 -2.86
N ILE A 168 -12.39 2.60 -2.54
CA ILE A 168 -11.44 3.47 -3.27
C ILE A 168 -11.40 3.22 -4.78
N ASN A 169 -11.52 1.97 -5.19
CA ASN A 169 -11.49 1.58 -6.61
C ASN A 169 -12.70 2.10 -7.40
N GLN A 170 -13.81 2.42 -6.71
CA GLN A 170 -15.03 2.93 -7.32
C GLN A 170 -15.13 4.44 -7.20
N THR A 171 -14.88 4.98 -5.99
CA THR A 171 -15.11 6.40 -5.69
C THR A 171 -13.98 7.30 -6.17
N ASP A 172 -12.74 6.82 -6.11
CA ASP A 172 -11.55 7.66 -6.27
C ASP A 172 -10.64 7.21 -7.43
N LYS A 173 -11.14 6.36 -8.34
CA LYS A 173 -10.35 5.81 -9.46
C LYS A 173 -9.63 6.89 -10.28
N ASN A 174 -10.32 7.98 -10.60
CA ASN A 174 -9.73 9.09 -11.36
C ASN A 174 -8.60 9.79 -10.60
N ILE A 175 -8.70 9.84 -9.26
CA ILE A 175 -7.67 10.41 -8.41
C ILE A 175 -6.47 9.47 -8.37
N LEU A 176 -6.70 8.17 -8.20
CA LEU A 176 -5.65 7.15 -8.21
C LEU A 176 -4.87 7.17 -9.53
N MET A 177 -5.56 7.28 -10.67
CA MET A 177 -4.92 7.42 -11.98
C MET A 177 -3.99 8.64 -12.04
N LYS A 178 -4.45 9.80 -11.58
CA LYS A 178 -3.64 11.04 -11.58
C LYS A 178 -2.42 10.93 -10.66
N LEU A 179 -2.54 10.26 -9.52
CA LEU A 179 -1.42 10.06 -8.59
C LEU A 179 -0.29 9.22 -9.22
N CYS A 180 -0.61 8.36 -10.16
CA CYS A 180 0.35 7.44 -10.78
C CYS A 180 0.93 7.97 -12.10
N THR A 181 0.17 8.68 -12.92
CA THR A 181 0.64 9.22 -14.21
C THR A 181 1.77 10.25 -14.10
N SER A 182 2.00 10.81 -12.94
CA SER A 182 3.09 11.77 -12.71
C SER A 182 4.47 11.11 -12.50
N LEU A 183 4.60 9.79 -12.70
CA LEU A 183 5.86 9.02 -12.58
C LEU A 183 6.37 8.47 -13.93
N ILE A 184 5.59 8.61 -14.98
CA ILE A 184 5.94 8.27 -16.37
C ILE A 184 6.17 9.57 -17.11
#